data_14a02f8b1f0abd4abea36051284ef36c
#
_entry.id   14a02f8b1f0abd4abea36051284ef36c
#
_cell.length_a   1.000
_cell.length_b   1.000
_cell.length_c   1.000
_cell.angle_alpha   90.00
_cell.angle_beta   90.00
_cell.angle_gamma   90.00
#
_symmetry.space_group_name_H-M   'P 1'
#
loop_
_entity.id
_entity.type
_entity.pdbx_description
1 polymer ?
#
loop_
_entity_poly.entity_id
_entity_poly.type
_entity_poly.pdbx_seq_one_letter_code
_entity_poly.pdbx_strand_id
1 'polypeptide(L)' 'MKYLVTAIEFYLDEIGDGDPSLQLTYDEEIAIRDSALGVWEADDENDLLDEITTATGYEITNIYYDIQLK' A
#
# COMPACT_ATOMS: atom_id res chain seq x y z
N MET A 1 -4.88 -17.00 4.26
CA MET A 1 -3.59 -16.74 4.94
C MET A 1 -3.56 -15.31 5.43
N LYS A 2 -2.85 -15.10 6.50
CA LYS A 2 -2.67 -13.75 7.04
C LYS A 2 -1.24 -13.29 6.75
N TYR A 3 -1.14 -12.05 6.33
CA TYR A 3 0.13 -11.42 6.00
C TYR A 3 0.32 -10.20 6.88
N LEU A 4 1.48 -10.11 7.53
CA LEU A 4 1.83 -8.93 8.29
C LEU A 4 2.69 -8.03 7.40
N VAL A 5 2.12 -6.95 6.92
CA VAL A 5 2.83 -6.00 6.06
C VAL A 5 3.67 -5.10 6.96
N THR A 6 4.98 -5.18 6.81
CA THR A 6 5.93 -4.44 7.64
C THR A 6 6.42 -3.15 6.98
N ALA A 7 6.43 -3.12 5.65
CA ALA A 7 6.77 -1.92 4.90
C ALA A 7 6.12 -2.00 3.53
N ILE A 8 5.76 -0.86 2.99
CA ILE A 8 5.13 -0.80 1.67
C ILE A 8 5.45 0.53 1.01
N GLU A 9 5.60 0.49 -0.32
CA GLU A 9 5.78 1.69 -1.13
C GLU A 9 4.79 1.66 -2.28
N PHE A 10 4.22 2.82 -2.58
CA PHE A 10 3.24 2.98 -3.64
C PHE A 10 3.81 3.83 -4.77
N TYR A 11 3.26 3.64 -5.95
CA TYR A 11 3.58 4.48 -7.09
C TYR A 11 2.72 5.74 -7.03
N LEU A 12 3.30 6.80 -6.51
CA LEU A 12 2.61 8.07 -6.28
C LEU A 12 3.02 9.17 -7.26
N ASP A 13 4.00 8.90 -8.12
CA ASP A 13 4.58 9.91 -9.00
C ASP A 13 3.60 10.44 -10.05
N GLU A 14 2.62 9.64 -10.42
CA GLU A 14 1.61 10.06 -11.40
C GLU A 14 0.54 10.96 -10.80
N ILE A 15 0.47 11.04 -9.49
CA ILE A 15 -0.56 11.80 -8.81
C ILE A 15 -0.15 13.27 -8.79
N GLY A 16 -0.97 14.11 -9.43
CA GLY A 16 -0.71 15.55 -9.47
C GLY A 16 0.45 15.95 -10.36
N ASP A 17 0.79 15.15 -11.35
CA ASP A 17 1.87 15.44 -12.26
C ASP A 17 1.64 16.79 -12.95
N GLY A 18 2.59 17.71 -12.79
CA GLY A 18 2.54 19.02 -13.39
C GLY A 18 1.62 20.03 -12.68
N ASP A 19 0.91 19.62 -11.64
CA ASP A 19 0.03 20.51 -10.89
C ASP A 19 0.29 20.38 -9.38
N PRO A 20 0.96 21.37 -8.76
CA PRO A 20 1.28 21.29 -7.35
C PRO A 20 0.06 21.13 -6.43
N SER A 21 -1.10 21.62 -6.85
CA SER A 21 -2.32 21.54 -6.03
C SER A 21 -2.86 20.10 -5.95
N LEU A 22 -2.46 19.23 -6.88
CA LEU A 22 -2.89 17.84 -6.92
C LEU A 22 -1.87 16.87 -6.31
N GLN A 23 -0.68 17.37 -5.96
CA GLN A 23 0.36 16.53 -5.37
C GLN A 23 0.02 16.20 -3.93
N LEU A 24 0.35 14.95 -3.54
CA LEU A 24 0.17 14.54 -2.17
C LEU A 24 1.21 15.21 -1.27
N THR A 25 0.79 15.61 -0.08
CA THR A 25 1.72 16.11 0.93
C THR A 25 2.47 14.92 1.54
N TYR A 26 3.57 15.22 2.23
CA TYR A 26 4.33 14.20 2.95
C TYR A 26 3.46 13.46 3.96
N ASP A 27 2.62 14.20 4.68
CA ASP A 27 1.71 13.62 5.67
C ASP A 27 0.69 12.68 5.03
N GLU A 28 0.18 13.05 3.85
CA GLU A 28 -0.76 12.20 3.13
C GLU A 28 -0.10 10.91 2.66
N GLU A 29 1.14 10.97 2.19
CA GLU A 29 1.88 9.78 1.79
C GLU A 29 2.11 8.84 2.97
N ILE A 30 2.47 9.39 4.13
CA ILE A 30 2.64 8.59 5.34
C ILE A 30 1.33 7.93 5.74
N ALA A 31 0.23 8.67 5.70
CA ALA A 31 -1.08 8.13 6.05
C ALA A 31 -1.48 6.97 5.14
N ILE A 32 -1.21 7.08 3.84
CA ILE A 32 -1.49 6.00 2.89
C ILE A 32 -0.67 4.76 3.23
N ARG A 33 0.62 4.93 3.48
CA ARG A 33 1.48 3.80 3.85
C ARG A 33 1.03 3.18 5.16
N ASP A 34 0.77 3.99 6.16
CA ASP A 34 0.35 3.50 7.47
C ASP A 34 -0.95 2.71 7.38
N SER A 35 -1.87 3.13 6.54
CA SER A 35 -3.15 2.42 6.38
C SER A 35 -2.96 1.04 5.78
N ALA A 36 -1.87 0.83 5.05
CA ALA A 36 -1.57 -0.45 4.41
C ALA A 36 -0.70 -1.36 5.27
N LEU A 37 -0.14 -0.85 6.37
CA LEU A 37 0.66 -1.68 7.28
C LEU A 37 -0.25 -2.48 8.20
N GLY A 38 0.28 -3.61 8.70
CA GLY A 38 -0.44 -4.46 9.63
C GLY A 38 -0.88 -5.76 8.98
N VAL A 39 -1.84 -6.42 9.60
CA VAL A 39 -2.28 -7.74 9.17
C VAL A 39 -3.37 -7.63 8.10
N TRP A 40 -3.13 -8.33 7.00
CA TRP A 40 -4.10 -8.47 5.91
C TRP A 40 -4.42 -9.94 5.70
N GLU A 41 -5.65 -10.24 5.36
CA GLU A 41 -6.04 -11.59 5.02
C GLU A 41 -6.20 -11.71 3.51
N ALA A 42 -5.53 -12.71 2.92
CA ALA A 42 -5.55 -12.94 1.48
C ALA A 42 -5.22 -14.40 1.22
N ASP A 43 -5.58 -14.89 0.04
CA ASP A 43 -5.31 -16.29 -0.32
C ASP A 43 -3.86 -16.50 -0.72
N ASP A 44 -3.27 -15.52 -1.41
CA ASP A 44 -1.88 -15.56 -1.83
C ASP A 44 -1.34 -14.13 -1.97
N GLU A 45 -0.09 -14.01 -2.41
CA GLU A 45 0.56 -12.72 -2.57
C GLU A 45 -0.18 -11.84 -3.59
N ASN A 46 -0.60 -12.40 -4.71
CA ASN A 46 -1.33 -11.62 -5.71
C ASN A 46 -2.64 -11.07 -5.16
N ASP A 47 -3.35 -11.90 -4.40
CA ASP A 47 -4.58 -11.48 -3.76
C ASP A 47 -4.31 -10.39 -2.72
N LEU A 48 -3.21 -10.52 -1.97
CA LEU A 48 -2.79 -9.50 -1.01
C LEU A 48 -2.57 -8.15 -1.69
N LEU A 49 -1.86 -8.15 -2.81
CA LEU A 49 -1.61 -6.93 -3.56
C LEU A 49 -2.90 -6.31 -4.07
N ASP A 50 -3.82 -7.13 -4.59
CA ASP A 50 -5.12 -6.67 -5.05
C ASP A 50 -5.94 -6.05 -3.92
N GLU A 51 -5.95 -6.69 -2.75
CA GLU A 51 -6.68 -6.19 -1.59
C GLU A 51 -6.17 -4.81 -1.17
N ILE A 52 -4.87 -4.66 -1.08
CA ILE A 52 -4.27 -3.40 -0.68
C ILE A 52 -4.49 -2.32 -1.75
N THR A 53 -4.30 -2.67 -3.01
CA THR A 53 -4.53 -1.73 -4.11
C THR A 53 -5.98 -1.25 -4.15
N THR A 54 -6.92 -2.16 -3.94
CA THR A 54 -8.34 -1.81 -3.90
C THR A 54 -8.66 -0.92 -2.71
N ALA A 55 -8.09 -1.23 -1.55
CA ALA A 55 -8.35 -0.47 -0.32
C ALA A 55 -7.75 0.93 -0.36
N THR A 56 -6.56 1.09 -0.93
CA THR A 56 -5.87 2.37 -0.97
C THR A 56 -6.11 3.16 -2.24
N GLY A 57 -6.38 2.48 -3.36
CA GLY A 57 -6.53 3.12 -4.65
C GLY A 57 -5.22 3.44 -5.34
N TYR A 58 -4.09 2.95 -4.82
CA TYR A 58 -2.77 3.22 -5.39
C TYR A 58 -2.07 1.93 -5.76
N GLU A 59 -1.26 2.00 -6.82
CA GLU A 59 -0.45 0.86 -7.26
C GLU A 59 0.75 0.68 -6.34
N ILE A 60 1.05 -0.57 -5.99
CA ILE A 60 2.17 -0.91 -5.12
C ILE A 60 3.43 -1.11 -5.96
N THR A 61 4.53 -0.43 -5.58
CA THR A 61 5.83 -0.62 -6.23
C THR A 61 6.69 -1.63 -5.48
N ASN A 62 6.65 -1.61 -4.15
CA ASN A 62 7.36 -2.56 -3.31
C ASN A 62 6.52 -2.88 -2.09
N ILE A 63 6.61 -4.14 -1.63
CA ILE A 63 5.93 -4.55 -0.41
C ILE A 63 6.83 -5.53 0.34
N TYR A 64 6.86 -5.38 1.66
CA TYR A 64 7.58 -6.28 2.56
C TYR A 64 6.59 -6.81 3.57
N TYR A 65 6.53 -8.11 3.73
CA TYR A 65 5.58 -8.73 4.63
C TYR A 65 6.11 -10.05 5.17
N ASP A 66 5.53 -10.48 6.28
CA ASP A 66 5.75 -11.80 6.85
C ASP A 66 4.44 -12.58 6.81
N ILE A 67 4.53 -13.87 6.58
CA ILE A 67 3.36 -14.73 6.56
C ILE A 67 3.05 -15.15 8.00
N GLN A 68 1.81 -14.91 8.42
CA GLN A 68 1.33 -15.34 9.72
C GLN A 68 0.75 -16.75 9.59
N LEU A 69 1.36 -17.71 10.25
CA LEU A 69 0.98 -19.12 10.12
C LEU A 69 -0.12 -19.54 11.08
N LYS A 70 -0.73 -18.57 11.74
CA LYS A 70 -1.85 -18.86 12.63
C LYS A 70 -2.95 -17.85 12.45
#